data_cfec66022ef217bc99f2124547f17b26
#
_entry.id   cfec66022ef217bc99f2124547f17b26
#
_cell.length_a   1.000
_cell.length_b   1.000
_cell.length_c   1.000
_cell.angle_alpha   90.00
_cell.angle_beta   90.00
_cell.angle_gamma   90.00
#
_symmetry.space_group_name_H-M   'P 1'
#
loop_
_entity.id
_entity.type
_entity.pdbx_description
1 polymer ?
#
loop_
_entity_poly.entity_id
_entity_poly.type
_entity_poly.pdbx_seq_one_letter_code
_entity_poly.pdbx_strand_id
1 'polypeptide(L)'
;MRVSSGSGESTQDLVYSGHCIIAENGTSLAENKPFEEKKLTVTEIDIKKLAYERHKNTSFEPVTDVTFVKFNQEIRKTEITRPIDKAPFVPSDKAALSSRAEAILRIQSYGLKKRLEHTRAKTAVIGVSGGLDSTLALL
;
A
#
# COMPACT_ATOMS: atom_id res chain seq x y z
N MET A 1 6.93 1.07 -12.58
CA MET A 1 7.06 -0.05 -13.53
C MET A 1 8.53 -0.41 -13.67
N ARG A 2 8.84 -1.69 -13.63
CA ARG A 2 10.17 -2.25 -13.89
C ARG A 2 10.05 -3.32 -14.98
N VAL A 3 10.95 -3.29 -15.94
CA VAL A 3 11.01 -4.25 -17.04
C VAL A 3 12.46 -4.70 -17.17
N SER A 4 12.69 -6.00 -17.16
CA SER A 4 13.99 -6.63 -17.43
C SER A 4 14.07 -7.05 -18.89
N SER A 5 15.29 -7.06 -19.41
CA SER A 5 15.56 -7.61 -20.74
C SER A 5 15.10 -9.06 -20.87
N GLY A 6 14.67 -9.44 -22.05
CA GLY A 6 14.17 -10.77 -22.37
C GLY A 6 15.21 -11.67 -23.04
N SER A 7 14.80 -12.87 -23.40
CA SER A 7 15.65 -13.93 -23.96
C SER A 7 16.35 -13.58 -25.28
N GLY A 8 15.89 -12.55 -25.97
CA GLY A 8 16.50 -12.10 -27.25
C GLY A 8 17.67 -11.15 -27.12
N GLU A 9 18.00 -10.70 -25.91
CA GLU A 9 18.98 -9.63 -25.68
C GLU A 9 20.45 -10.11 -25.63
N SER A 10 20.67 -11.39 -25.41
CA SER A 10 22.00 -11.99 -25.43
C SER A 10 21.97 -13.42 -25.95
N THR A 11 23.01 -13.77 -26.69
CA THR A 11 23.25 -15.12 -27.23
C THR A 11 24.51 -15.77 -26.64
N GLN A 12 25.13 -15.13 -25.63
CA GLN A 12 26.37 -15.60 -25.02
C GLN A 12 26.16 -15.95 -23.53
N ASP A 13 26.95 -15.36 -22.65
CA ASP A 13 27.05 -15.75 -21.24
C ASP A 13 25.93 -15.20 -20.36
N LEU A 14 25.16 -14.22 -20.85
CA LEU A 14 24.13 -13.56 -20.05
C LEU A 14 22.75 -14.17 -20.32
N VAL A 15 22.03 -14.45 -19.25
CA VAL A 15 20.64 -14.90 -19.30
C VAL A 15 19.77 -13.84 -18.67
N TYR A 16 18.82 -13.33 -19.43
CA TYR A 16 17.88 -12.31 -18.98
C TYR A 16 16.53 -12.91 -18.66
N SER A 17 15.97 -12.51 -17.54
CA SER A 17 14.74 -13.12 -17.00
C SER A 17 13.45 -12.70 -17.70
N GLY A 18 13.46 -11.59 -18.42
CA GLY A 18 12.22 -10.99 -18.96
C GLY A 18 11.20 -10.59 -17.88
N HIS A 19 11.63 -10.46 -16.63
CA HIS A 19 10.76 -10.19 -15.51
C HIS A 19 10.23 -8.75 -15.55
N CYS A 20 8.91 -8.59 -15.48
CA CYS A 20 8.22 -7.31 -15.49
C CYS A 20 7.34 -7.17 -14.25
N ILE A 21 7.37 -6.00 -13.64
CA ILE A 21 6.52 -5.65 -12.50
C ILE A 21 5.88 -4.29 -12.77
N ILE A 22 4.58 -4.21 -12.56
CA ILE A 22 3.83 -2.95 -12.52
C ILE A 22 3.26 -2.81 -11.13
N ALA A 23 3.66 -1.77 -10.42
CA ALA A 23 3.21 -1.49 -9.07
C ALA A 23 2.61 -0.08 -8.98
N GLU A 24 1.65 0.10 -8.09
CA GLU A 24 1.03 1.36 -7.75
C GLU A 24 1.05 1.53 -6.24
N ASN A 25 1.65 2.62 -5.78
CA ASN A 25 1.69 3.00 -4.37
C ASN A 25 2.12 1.86 -3.42
N GLY A 26 3.17 1.14 -3.80
CA GLY A 26 3.72 0.01 -3.04
C GLY A 26 3.02 -1.33 -3.25
N THR A 27 1.92 -1.38 -3.98
CA THR A 27 1.19 -2.62 -4.28
C THR A 27 1.53 -3.12 -5.69
N SER A 28 1.94 -4.39 -5.82
CA SER A 28 2.10 -5.02 -7.13
C SER A 28 0.72 -5.24 -7.76
N LEU A 29 0.53 -4.68 -8.96
CA LEU A 29 -0.72 -4.80 -9.71
C LEU A 29 -0.66 -5.91 -10.76
N ALA A 30 0.49 -6.08 -11.37
CA ALA A 30 0.74 -7.13 -12.35
C ALA A 30 2.21 -7.48 -12.38
N GLU A 31 2.46 -8.77 -12.50
CA GLU A 31 3.81 -9.34 -12.54
C GLU A 31 3.81 -10.58 -13.43
N ASN A 32 4.84 -10.76 -14.25
CA ASN A 32 5.10 -12.03 -14.89
C ASN A 32 6.21 -12.76 -14.16
N LYS A 33 6.20 -14.09 -14.24
CA LYS A 33 7.28 -14.89 -13.65
C LYS A 33 8.57 -14.74 -14.45
N PRO A 34 9.74 -14.75 -13.80
CA PRO A 34 11.01 -14.83 -14.50
C PRO A 34 11.05 -16.02 -15.48
N PHE A 35 11.64 -15.81 -16.64
CA PHE A 35 11.80 -16.80 -17.71
C PHE A 35 10.47 -17.30 -18.33
N GLU A 36 9.41 -16.56 -18.14
CA GLU A 36 8.12 -16.82 -18.78
C GLU A 36 8.11 -16.17 -20.18
N GLU A 37 7.68 -16.88 -21.20
CA GLU A 37 7.59 -16.36 -22.58
C GLU A 37 6.47 -15.35 -22.80
N LYS A 38 5.95 -14.78 -21.74
CA LYS A 38 4.89 -13.78 -21.79
C LYS A 38 5.43 -12.44 -22.34
N LYS A 39 4.94 -12.07 -23.51
CA LYS A 39 5.42 -10.88 -24.22
C LYS A 39 4.84 -9.54 -23.71
N LEU A 40 3.72 -9.56 -23.00
CA LEU A 40 3.02 -8.35 -22.58
C LEU A 40 2.41 -8.51 -21.19
N THR A 41 2.70 -7.57 -20.31
CA THR A 41 2.06 -7.45 -18.99
C THR A 41 1.23 -6.17 -18.98
N VAL A 42 -0.07 -6.29 -18.68
CA VAL A 42 -1.04 -5.19 -18.74
C VAL A 42 -1.77 -5.10 -17.41
N THR A 43 -2.02 -3.88 -16.96
CA THR A 43 -2.86 -3.60 -15.79
C THR A 43 -3.45 -2.21 -15.87
N GLU A 44 -4.37 -1.92 -14.97
CA GLU A 44 -4.99 -0.60 -14.80
C GLU A 44 -4.28 0.18 -13.70
N ILE A 45 -4.07 1.47 -13.91
CA ILE A 45 -3.43 2.38 -12.94
C ILE A 45 -4.40 3.52 -12.62
N ASP A 46 -4.60 3.80 -11.35
CA ASP A 46 -5.40 4.94 -10.88
C ASP A 46 -4.54 6.21 -10.82
N ILE A 47 -4.53 6.95 -11.92
CA ILE A 47 -3.74 8.19 -12.05
C ILE A 47 -4.21 9.26 -11.07
N LYS A 48 -5.50 9.33 -10.78
CA LYS A 48 -6.05 10.33 -9.82
C LYS A 48 -5.60 10.04 -8.40
N LYS A 49 -5.62 8.78 -8.00
CA LYS A 49 -5.07 8.35 -6.70
C LYS A 49 -3.59 8.68 -6.58
N LEU A 50 -2.79 8.38 -7.61
CA LEU A 50 -1.36 8.71 -7.62
C LEU A 50 -1.11 10.23 -7.53
N ALA A 51 -1.87 11.03 -8.27
CA ALA A 51 -1.77 12.49 -8.21
C ALA A 51 -2.12 13.02 -6.81
N TYR A 52 -3.17 12.48 -6.18
CA TYR A 52 -3.56 12.83 -4.82
C TYR A 52 -2.48 12.47 -3.79
N GLU A 53 -1.92 11.26 -3.86
CA GLU A 53 -0.86 10.84 -2.94
C GLU A 53 0.42 11.67 -3.11
N ARG A 54 0.80 12.01 -4.34
CA ARG A 54 1.92 12.91 -4.62
C ARG A 54 1.70 14.32 -4.05
N HIS A 55 0.47 14.81 -4.13
CA HIS A 55 0.13 16.13 -3.59
C HIS A 55 0.24 16.19 -2.06
N LYS A 56 -0.08 15.09 -1.38
CA LYS A 56 0.08 14.95 0.08
C LYS A 56 1.53 14.80 0.53
N ASN A 57 2.37 14.22 -0.32
CA ASN A 57 3.75 13.93 0.03
C ASN A 57 4.67 15.07 -0.41
N THR A 58 5.04 15.91 0.54
CA THR A 58 5.92 17.07 0.32
C THR A 58 7.41 16.74 0.45
N SER A 59 7.78 15.48 0.67
CA SER A 59 9.17 15.05 0.85
C SER A 59 9.95 14.96 -0.47
N PHE A 60 9.28 15.04 -1.62
CA PHE A 60 9.91 15.00 -2.92
C PHE A 60 9.94 16.39 -3.55
N GLU A 61 11.11 16.83 -3.95
CA GLU A 61 11.23 18.06 -4.71
C GLU A 61 10.68 17.88 -6.14
N PRO A 62 10.06 18.93 -6.71
CA PRO A 62 9.61 18.89 -8.10
C PRO A 62 10.81 18.68 -9.04
N VAL A 63 10.67 17.75 -9.98
CA VAL A 63 11.65 17.58 -11.06
C VAL A 63 11.46 18.72 -12.06
N THR A 64 12.49 19.54 -12.25
CA THR A 64 12.44 20.73 -13.10
C THR A 64 12.95 20.48 -14.52
N ASP A 65 13.83 19.48 -14.68
CA ASP A 65 14.41 19.14 -15.98
C ASP A 65 13.71 17.91 -16.56
N VAL A 66 12.59 18.15 -17.25
CA VAL A 66 11.77 17.10 -17.88
C VAL A 66 11.47 17.43 -19.33
N THR A 67 11.55 16.44 -20.19
CA THR A 67 11.10 16.52 -21.56
C THR A 67 9.62 16.17 -21.66
N PHE A 68 8.80 17.12 -22.10
CA PHE A 68 7.36 16.89 -22.31
C PHE A 68 7.10 16.33 -23.69
N VAL A 69 6.59 15.10 -23.75
CA VAL A 69 6.07 14.51 -24.97
C VAL A 69 4.55 14.67 -24.97
N LYS A 70 4.04 15.51 -25.87
CA LYS A 70 2.60 15.73 -26.02
C LYS A 70 2.00 14.62 -26.86
N PHE A 71 0.89 14.06 -26.42
CA PHE A 71 0.08 13.12 -27.18
C PHE A 71 -1.41 13.41 -26.94
N ASN A 72 -2.23 13.08 -27.91
CA ASN A 72 -3.68 13.19 -27.80
C ASN A 72 -4.25 11.79 -27.55
N GLN A 73 -5.00 11.67 -26.47
CA GLN A 73 -5.75 10.46 -26.16
C GLN A 73 -7.19 10.84 -25.86
N GLU A 74 -8.11 10.16 -26.51
CA GLU A 74 -9.53 10.33 -26.22
C GLU A 74 -9.84 9.81 -24.81
N ILE A 75 -10.44 10.66 -23.98
CA ILE A 75 -10.88 10.27 -22.65
C ILE A 75 -12.16 9.46 -22.79
N ARG A 76 -12.10 8.18 -22.46
CA ARG A 76 -13.23 7.26 -22.47
C ARG A 76 -13.59 6.85 -21.05
N LYS A 77 -14.87 6.66 -20.80
CA LYS A 77 -15.32 6.03 -19.56
C LYS A 77 -14.81 4.59 -19.56
N THR A 78 -13.97 4.27 -18.61
CA THR A 78 -13.35 2.95 -18.46
C THR A 78 -13.87 2.32 -17.18
N GLU A 79 -14.30 1.07 -17.25
CA GLU A 79 -14.62 0.28 -16.06
C GLU A 79 -13.35 -0.29 -15.48
N ILE A 80 -13.20 -0.17 -14.16
CA ILE A 80 -12.07 -0.75 -13.44
C ILE A 80 -12.38 -2.23 -13.24
N THR A 81 -11.55 -3.09 -13.82
CA THR A 81 -11.71 -4.56 -13.75
C THR A 81 -10.89 -5.19 -12.63
N ARG A 82 -9.90 -4.47 -12.09
CA ARG A 82 -9.10 -4.96 -10.97
C ARG A 82 -9.90 -4.96 -9.67
N PRO A 83 -9.68 -5.94 -8.77
CA PRO A 83 -10.32 -5.94 -7.47
C PRO A 83 -9.85 -4.75 -6.63
N ILE A 84 -10.81 -4.05 -6.03
CA ILE A 84 -10.54 -3.00 -5.04
C ILE A 84 -11.01 -3.53 -3.70
N ASP A 85 -10.09 -3.59 -2.74
CA ASP A 85 -10.45 -4.00 -1.39
C ASP A 85 -11.36 -2.94 -0.75
N LYS A 86 -12.55 -3.38 -0.34
CA LYS A 86 -13.54 -2.52 0.33
C LYS A 86 -13.18 -2.21 1.77
N ALA A 87 -12.32 -3.02 2.37
CA ALA A 87 -11.87 -2.89 3.75
C ALA A 87 -10.34 -3.00 3.87
N PRO A 88 -9.57 -2.09 3.27
CA PRO A 88 -8.10 -2.21 3.14
C PRO A 88 -7.36 -2.24 4.48
N PHE A 89 -8.03 -1.84 5.56
CA PHE A 89 -7.47 -1.82 6.91
C PHE A 89 -7.85 -3.05 7.76
N VAL A 90 -8.73 -3.89 7.25
CA VAL A 90 -9.22 -5.08 7.98
C VAL A 90 -8.72 -6.33 7.25
N PRO A 91 -7.91 -7.18 7.91
CA PRO A 91 -7.49 -8.43 7.33
C PRO A 91 -8.68 -9.32 6.99
N SER A 92 -8.69 -9.91 5.81
CA SER A 92 -9.72 -10.85 5.36
C SER A 92 -9.59 -12.23 6.03
N ASP A 93 -8.37 -12.58 6.44
CA ASP A 93 -8.09 -13.81 7.17
C ASP A 93 -8.38 -13.64 8.67
N LYS A 94 -9.14 -14.59 9.27
CA LYS A 94 -9.55 -14.55 10.67
C LYS A 94 -8.37 -14.62 11.65
N ALA A 95 -7.32 -15.38 11.33
CA ALA A 95 -6.15 -15.50 12.18
C ALA A 95 -5.36 -14.18 12.21
N ALA A 96 -5.15 -13.57 11.04
CA ALA A 96 -4.54 -12.27 10.90
C ALA A 96 -5.38 -11.16 11.57
N LEU A 97 -6.70 -11.23 11.49
CA LEU A 97 -7.61 -10.31 12.16
C LEU A 97 -7.46 -10.39 13.68
N SER A 98 -7.45 -11.60 14.25
CA SER A 98 -7.27 -11.82 15.69
C SER A 98 -5.93 -11.30 16.18
N SER A 99 -4.85 -11.65 15.49
CA SER A 99 -3.50 -11.17 15.82
C SER A 99 -3.39 -9.65 15.76
N ARG A 100 -4.02 -9.02 14.75
CA ARG A 100 -4.04 -7.57 14.63
C ARG A 100 -4.86 -6.89 15.72
N ALA A 101 -6.01 -7.46 16.08
CA ALA A 101 -6.82 -6.96 17.20
C ALA A 101 -6.04 -7.01 18.53
N GLU A 102 -5.37 -8.11 18.81
CA GLU A 102 -4.51 -8.24 19.99
C GLU A 102 -3.37 -7.22 19.99
N ALA A 103 -2.72 -7.01 18.84
CA ALA A 103 -1.67 -6.02 18.70
C ALA A 103 -2.17 -4.60 18.99
N ILE A 104 -3.37 -4.24 18.54
CA ILE A 104 -4.00 -2.94 18.80
C ILE A 104 -4.24 -2.76 20.30
N LEU A 105 -4.81 -3.75 20.98
CA LEU A 105 -5.03 -3.70 22.43
C LEU A 105 -3.70 -3.56 23.19
N ARG A 106 -2.67 -4.28 22.79
CA ARG A 106 -1.33 -4.16 23.37
C ARG A 106 -0.74 -2.76 23.18
N ILE A 107 -0.84 -2.18 21.99
CA ILE A 107 -0.34 -0.82 21.71
C ILE A 107 -1.05 0.18 22.63
N GLN A 108 -2.36 0.09 22.76
CA GLN A 108 -3.16 0.94 23.63
C GLN A 108 -2.74 0.81 25.09
N SER A 109 -2.66 -0.41 25.60
CA SER A 109 -2.27 -0.71 26.99
C SER A 109 -0.86 -0.22 27.32
N TYR A 110 0.11 -0.44 26.41
CA TYR A 110 1.48 0.05 26.58
C TYR A 110 1.55 1.58 26.57
N GLY A 111 0.78 2.23 25.71
CA GLY A 111 0.70 3.68 25.65
C GLY A 111 0.18 4.27 26.97
N LEU A 112 -0.91 3.73 27.50
CA LEU A 112 -1.47 4.13 28.79
C LEU A 112 -0.51 3.85 29.94
N LYS A 113 0.04 2.65 30.01
CA LYS A 113 1.04 2.27 31.03
C LYS A 113 2.18 3.29 31.08
N LYS A 114 2.75 3.63 29.93
CA LYS A 114 3.86 4.59 29.84
C LYS A 114 3.48 5.97 30.36
N ARG A 115 2.27 6.42 30.11
CA ARG A 115 1.75 7.68 30.64
C ARG A 115 1.61 7.67 32.14
N LEU A 116 1.01 6.60 32.70
CA LEU A 116 0.84 6.44 34.15
C LEU A 116 2.19 6.38 34.86
N GLU A 117 3.14 5.63 34.33
CA GLU A 117 4.51 5.56 34.87
C GLU A 117 5.20 6.93 34.83
N HIS A 118 5.14 7.64 33.74
CA HIS A 118 5.78 8.94 33.57
C HIS A 118 5.21 10.00 34.52
N THR A 119 3.89 10.04 34.66
CA THR A 119 3.20 10.98 35.54
C THR A 119 3.20 10.52 37.03
N ARG A 120 3.68 9.32 37.32
CA ARG A 120 3.61 8.68 38.65
C ARG A 120 2.17 8.64 39.21
N ALA A 121 1.18 8.52 38.29
CA ALA A 121 -0.21 8.47 38.68
C ALA A 121 -0.49 7.19 39.50
N LYS A 122 -1.15 7.34 40.66
CA LYS A 122 -1.54 6.22 41.50
C LYS A 122 -2.91 5.65 41.16
N THR A 123 -3.72 6.43 40.48
CA THR A 123 -5.09 6.07 40.09
C THR A 123 -5.37 6.60 38.70
N ALA A 124 -6.25 5.91 38.00
CA ALA A 124 -6.85 6.38 36.73
C ALA A 124 -8.37 6.35 36.89
N VAL A 125 -9.03 7.36 36.36
CA VAL A 125 -10.48 7.45 36.32
C VAL A 125 -10.95 7.48 34.91
N ILE A 126 -11.89 6.62 34.54
CA ILE A 126 -12.45 6.54 33.22
C ILE A 126 -13.97 6.73 33.26
N GLY A 127 -14.48 7.59 32.40
CA GLY A 127 -15.94 7.74 32.21
C GLY A 127 -16.42 6.79 31.12
N VAL A 128 -17.18 5.77 31.50
CA VAL A 128 -17.72 4.79 30.55
C VAL A 128 -19.16 5.18 30.19
N SER A 129 -19.36 5.63 28.96
CA SER A 129 -20.68 6.00 28.43
C SER A 129 -21.50 4.80 27.92
N GLY A 130 -20.90 3.61 27.83
CA GLY A 130 -21.49 2.43 27.19
C GLY A 130 -21.28 2.37 25.69
N GLY A 131 -20.64 3.35 25.09
CA GLY A 131 -20.22 3.34 23.69
C GLY A 131 -18.96 2.50 23.45
N LEU A 132 -18.70 2.18 22.19
CA LEU A 132 -17.56 1.36 21.77
C LEU A 132 -16.21 1.93 22.23
N ASP A 133 -16.00 3.23 22.05
CA ASP A 133 -14.75 3.91 22.39
C ASP A 133 -14.44 3.84 23.89
N SER A 134 -15.43 4.14 24.74
CA SER A 134 -15.26 4.10 26.18
C SER A 134 -15.08 2.68 26.71
N THR A 135 -15.72 1.70 26.08
CA THR A 135 -15.53 0.27 26.41
C THR A 135 -14.13 -0.19 26.00
N LEU A 136 -13.66 0.20 24.83
CA LEU A 136 -12.30 -0.10 24.37
C LEU A 136 -11.23 0.55 25.26
N ALA A 137 -11.50 1.76 25.76
CA ALA A 137 -10.58 2.44 26.68
C ALA A 137 -10.51 1.79 28.07
N LEU A 138 -11.54 1.02 28.47
CA LEU A 138 -11.59 0.28 29.73
C LEU A 138 -10.80 -1.04 29.62
N LEU A 139 -10.76 -1.68 28.46
CA LEU A 139 -10.05 -2.94 28.22
C LEU A 139 -8.53 -2.76 28.16
#